data_d53ba26ce7fbcd72a5e738dc5d3e8ece
#
_entry.id   d53ba26ce7fbcd72a5e738dc5d3e8ece
#
_cell.length_a   1.000
_cell.length_b   1.000
_cell.length_c   1.000
_cell.angle_alpha   90.00
_cell.angle_beta   90.00
_cell.angle_gamma   90.00
#
_symmetry.space_group_name_H-M   'P 1'
#
loop_
_entity.id
_entity.type
_entity.pdbx_description
1 polymer ?
#
loop_
_entity_poly.entity_id
_entity_poly.type
_entity_poly.pdbx_seq_one_letter_code
_entity_poly.pdbx_strand_id
1 'polypeptide(L)'
;EIRLSLVGSEMCIRDRLKGAMNFVRANTRIRTVIDKDGKRTDIPDYPMNAVREVILNALVHRDYSIHTEGMPVQLIVFSDRLEVRNPGGLYGRLSIDMLGNAQPDTRNPVLAFALETLHVTENRYSGIPTIRREMEKYNLREPKFEDERGSFIVTFYKADNISKTKPGLEETNNLLVFCRTPRTRKEICEYLGLSSITYAIQTYVMPLVES
;
A
#
# COMPACT_ATOMS: atom_id res chain seq x y z
N GLU A 1 -4.48 -18.22 5.79
CA GLU A 1 -3.42 -17.36 6.31
C GLU A 1 -2.08 -18.08 6.18
N ILE A 2 -1.12 -17.45 5.47
CA ILE A 2 0.26 -17.93 5.36
C ILE A 2 1.16 -16.79 5.83
N ARG A 3 2.14 -17.10 6.69
CA ARG A 3 2.95 -16.09 7.37
C ARG A 3 4.45 -16.31 7.14
N LEU A 4 5.17 -15.23 6.86
CA LEU A 4 6.63 -15.18 6.88
C LEU A 4 7.08 -14.17 7.93
N SER A 5 8.03 -14.56 8.76
CA SER A 5 8.68 -13.70 9.75
C SER A 5 10.11 -13.38 9.30
N LEU A 6 10.44 -12.10 9.19
CA LEU A 6 11.76 -11.64 8.80
C LEU A 6 12.62 -11.40 10.06
N VAL A 7 13.07 -12.48 10.67
CA VAL A 7 13.98 -12.48 11.84
C VAL A 7 15.25 -13.25 11.50
N GLY A 8 16.31 -12.87 12.12
CA GLY A 8 17.56 -13.60 12.17
C GLY A 8 18.76 -12.65 12.05
N SER A 9 19.76 -12.88 12.88
CA SER A 9 21.01 -12.12 12.91
C SER A 9 21.94 -12.45 11.74
N GLU A 10 21.74 -13.59 11.07
CA GLU A 10 22.69 -14.13 10.09
C GLU A 10 22.40 -13.77 8.62
N MET A 11 21.17 -13.35 8.28
CA MET A 11 20.83 -12.95 6.92
C MET A 11 20.95 -11.45 6.72
N CYS A 12 21.65 -11.03 5.68
CA CYS A 12 21.71 -9.61 5.30
C CYS A 12 20.33 -9.10 4.84
N ILE A 13 20.11 -7.79 4.88
CA ILE A 13 18.83 -7.17 4.48
C ILE A 13 18.46 -7.50 3.03
N ARG A 14 19.45 -7.60 2.14
CA ARG A 14 19.24 -7.97 0.73
C ARG A 14 18.65 -9.37 0.62
N ASP A 15 19.14 -10.34 1.40
CA ASP A 15 18.64 -11.72 1.39
C ASP A 15 17.24 -11.81 2.00
N ARG A 16 16.98 -11.04 3.06
CA ARG A 16 15.64 -10.92 3.66
C ARG A 16 14.65 -10.35 2.66
N LEU A 17 15.02 -9.29 1.95
CA LEU A 17 14.19 -8.73 0.89
C LEU A 17 13.92 -9.76 -0.21
N LYS A 18 14.95 -10.44 -0.69
CA LYS A 18 14.83 -11.49 -1.72
C LYS A 18 13.93 -12.64 -1.27
N GLY A 19 14.11 -13.11 -0.05
CA GLY A 19 13.27 -14.15 0.55
C GLY A 19 11.81 -13.71 0.67
N ALA A 20 11.56 -12.49 1.16
CA ALA A 20 10.23 -11.91 1.26
C ALA A 20 9.54 -11.76 -0.10
N MET A 21 10.26 -11.27 -1.11
CA MET A 21 9.73 -11.14 -2.48
C MET A 21 9.39 -12.50 -3.10
N ASN A 22 10.21 -13.52 -2.87
CA ASN A 22 9.94 -14.87 -3.34
C ASN A 22 8.72 -15.47 -2.62
N PHE A 23 8.59 -15.24 -1.32
CA PHE A 23 7.42 -15.68 -0.55
C PHE A 23 6.14 -15.06 -1.10
N VAL A 24 6.12 -13.74 -1.36
CA VAL A 24 4.94 -13.09 -1.94
C VAL A 24 4.63 -13.65 -3.32
N ARG A 25 5.62 -13.78 -4.21
CA ARG A 25 5.41 -14.36 -5.55
C ARG A 25 4.84 -15.78 -5.52
N ALA A 26 5.31 -16.61 -4.59
CA ALA A 26 4.84 -17.99 -4.45
C ALA A 26 3.39 -18.10 -3.93
N ASN A 27 2.89 -17.07 -3.24
CA ASN A 27 1.60 -17.07 -2.58
C ASN A 27 0.59 -16.08 -3.19
N THR A 28 0.91 -15.48 -4.34
CA THR A 28 0.04 -14.53 -5.06
C THR A 28 -0.13 -14.96 -6.51
N ARG A 29 -1.19 -14.47 -7.14
CA ARG A 29 -1.54 -14.82 -8.51
C ARG A 29 -1.40 -13.63 -9.44
N ILE A 30 -1.21 -13.94 -10.71
CA ILE A 30 -1.33 -12.98 -11.81
C ILE A 30 -2.57 -13.37 -12.59
N ARG A 31 -3.49 -12.45 -12.74
CA ARG A 31 -4.71 -12.61 -13.52
C ARG A 31 -4.51 -12.05 -14.90
N THR A 32 -4.81 -12.83 -15.91
CA THR A 32 -4.84 -12.36 -17.29
C THR A 32 -6.25 -11.89 -17.63
N VAL A 33 -6.39 -10.65 -18.06
CA VAL A 33 -7.64 -10.09 -18.59
C VAL A 33 -7.43 -9.80 -20.07
N ILE A 34 -8.38 -10.26 -20.89
CA ILE A 34 -8.42 -9.94 -22.33
C ILE A 34 -9.56 -8.94 -22.51
N ASP A 35 -9.26 -7.77 -23.04
CA ASP A 35 -10.26 -6.75 -23.33
C ASP A 35 -11.06 -7.08 -24.61
N LYS A 36 -12.04 -6.24 -24.92
CA LYS A 36 -12.91 -6.42 -26.11
C LYS A 36 -12.16 -6.37 -27.43
N ASP A 37 -10.98 -5.73 -27.44
CA ASP A 37 -10.12 -5.57 -28.61
C ASP A 37 -9.07 -6.69 -28.70
N GLY A 38 -9.18 -7.72 -27.85
CA GLY A 38 -8.29 -8.88 -27.83
C GLY A 38 -6.93 -8.59 -27.15
N LYS A 39 -6.74 -7.43 -26.53
CA LYS A 39 -5.50 -7.07 -25.87
C LYS A 39 -5.41 -7.76 -24.51
N ARG A 40 -4.35 -8.52 -24.34
CA ARG A 40 -4.01 -9.18 -23.08
C ARG A 40 -3.38 -8.20 -22.10
N THR A 41 -3.89 -8.18 -20.88
CA THR A 41 -3.31 -7.44 -19.74
C THR A 41 -3.17 -8.38 -18.54
N ASP A 42 -1.96 -8.49 -18.02
CA ASP A 42 -1.67 -9.28 -16.83
C ASP A 42 -1.73 -8.38 -15.59
N ILE A 43 -2.69 -8.65 -14.71
CA ILE A 43 -2.93 -7.88 -13.48
C ILE A 43 -2.49 -8.74 -12.31
N PRO A 44 -1.42 -8.37 -11.58
CA PRO A 44 -1.02 -9.08 -10.37
C PRO A 44 -2.00 -8.79 -9.22
N ASP A 45 -2.13 -9.75 -8.28
CA ASP A 45 -2.88 -9.53 -7.03
C ASP A 45 -2.34 -8.29 -6.30
N TYR A 46 -1.01 -8.10 -6.33
CA TYR A 46 -0.31 -6.94 -5.76
C TYR A 46 0.84 -6.52 -6.68
N PRO A 47 1.02 -5.22 -6.98
CA PRO A 47 2.17 -4.72 -7.75
C PRO A 47 3.47 -5.02 -7.00
N MET A 48 4.37 -5.80 -7.62
CA MET A 48 5.58 -6.27 -6.96
C MET A 48 6.53 -5.13 -6.56
N ASN A 49 6.51 -4.01 -7.29
CA ASN A 49 7.31 -2.83 -6.93
C ASN A 49 6.76 -2.16 -5.66
N ALA A 50 5.43 -2.06 -5.51
CA ALA A 50 4.80 -1.55 -4.30
C ALA A 50 5.09 -2.44 -3.09
N VAL A 51 4.97 -3.77 -3.26
CA VAL A 51 5.29 -4.74 -2.20
C VAL A 51 6.76 -4.65 -1.80
N ARG A 52 7.68 -4.57 -2.77
CA ARG A 52 9.12 -4.41 -2.52
C ARG A 52 9.39 -3.17 -1.69
N GLU A 53 8.77 -2.06 -2.04
CA GLU A 53 8.96 -0.78 -1.35
C GLU A 53 8.46 -0.84 0.09
N VAL A 54 7.28 -1.44 0.34
CA VAL A 54 6.76 -1.61 1.70
C VAL A 54 7.66 -2.51 2.54
N ILE A 55 8.21 -3.59 1.98
CA ILE A 55 9.14 -4.48 2.69
C ILE A 55 10.44 -3.74 3.03
N LEU A 56 10.98 -2.96 2.09
CA LEU A 56 12.18 -2.15 2.33
C LEU A 56 11.93 -1.12 3.43
N ASN A 57 10.81 -0.39 3.35
CA ASN A 57 10.43 0.57 4.38
C ASN A 57 10.27 -0.09 5.74
N ALA A 58 9.67 -1.27 5.80
CA ALA A 58 9.54 -2.04 7.03
C ALA A 58 10.93 -2.41 7.62
N LEU A 59 11.88 -2.84 6.78
CA LEU A 59 13.22 -3.18 7.23
C LEU A 59 14.04 -1.94 7.65
N VAL A 60 13.93 -0.84 6.90
CA VAL A 60 14.66 0.41 7.20
C VAL A 60 14.15 1.10 8.46
N HIS A 61 12.82 1.17 8.61
CA HIS A 61 12.16 1.91 9.70
C HIS A 61 11.79 1.04 10.90
N ARG A 62 12.17 -0.25 10.89
CA ARG A 62 11.96 -1.13 12.04
C ARG A 62 12.58 -0.53 13.29
N ASP A 63 11.91 -0.69 14.42
CA ASP A 63 12.52 -0.47 15.70
C ASP A 63 13.48 -1.63 16.02
N TYR A 64 14.78 -1.34 16.11
CA TYR A 64 15.82 -2.29 16.46
C TYR A 64 16.25 -2.17 17.93
N SER A 65 15.46 -1.48 18.76
CA SER A 65 15.73 -1.38 20.19
C SER A 65 15.44 -2.69 20.90
N ILE A 66 15.93 -2.80 22.13
CA ILE A 66 15.69 -3.95 23.00
C ILE A 66 14.20 -4.23 23.25
N HIS A 67 13.35 -3.21 23.16
CA HIS A 67 11.91 -3.34 23.37
C HIS A 67 11.20 -4.13 22.30
N THR A 68 11.80 -4.26 21.12
CA THR A 68 11.25 -5.00 19.97
C THR A 68 12.14 -6.16 19.52
N GLU A 69 13.13 -6.56 20.34
CA GLU A 69 14.12 -7.58 19.98
C GLU A 69 13.47 -8.90 19.53
N GLY A 70 12.45 -9.36 20.20
CA GLY A 70 11.71 -10.58 19.85
C GLY A 70 10.63 -10.42 18.78
N MET A 71 10.41 -9.20 18.26
CA MET A 71 9.31 -8.90 17.35
C MET A 71 9.80 -8.79 15.90
N PRO A 72 9.50 -9.75 15.01
CA PRO A 72 9.91 -9.69 13.61
C PRO A 72 9.05 -8.73 12.78
N VAL A 73 9.59 -8.26 11.65
CA VAL A 73 8.74 -7.82 10.55
C VAL A 73 7.99 -9.04 10.02
N GLN A 74 6.68 -8.94 9.90
CA GLN A 74 5.82 -10.03 9.47
C GLN A 74 5.17 -9.70 8.12
N LEU A 75 5.22 -10.66 7.20
CA LEU A 75 4.42 -10.67 5.99
C LEU A 75 3.35 -11.74 6.14
N ILE A 76 2.09 -11.36 6.00
CA ILE A 76 0.96 -12.25 6.20
C ILE A 76 0.08 -12.20 4.95
N VAL A 77 -0.02 -13.31 4.24
CA VAL A 77 -0.91 -13.45 3.09
C VAL A 77 -2.20 -14.10 3.55
N PHE A 78 -3.28 -13.37 3.43
CA PHE A 78 -4.65 -13.84 3.63
C PHE A 78 -5.30 -14.20 2.29
N SER A 79 -6.49 -14.74 2.34
CA SER A 79 -7.28 -15.03 1.13
C SER A 79 -7.62 -13.78 0.33
N ASP A 80 -7.79 -12.64 1.00
CA ASP A 80 -8.31 -11.37 0.48
C ASP A 80 -7.30 -10.21 0.51
N ARG A 81 -6.18 -10.34 1.23
CA ARG A 81 -5.22 -9.25 1.44
C ARG A 81 -3.81 -9.73 1.76
N LEU A 82 -2.85 -8.85 1.62
CA LEU A 82 -1.47 -8.99 2.12
C LEU A 82 -1.25 -7.90 3.18
N GLU A 83 -0.79 -8.30 4.36
CA GLU A 83 -0.37 -7.39 5.42
C GLU A 83 1.14 -7.45 5.63
N VAL A 84 1.75 -6.28 5.79
CA VAL A 84 3.13 -6.12 6.25
C VAL A 84 3.08 -5.39 7.58
N ARG A 85 3.52 -6.07 8.64
CA ARG A 85 3.53 -5.54 10.01
C ARG A 85 4.95 -5.28 10.45
N ASN A 86 5.23 -4.05 10.83
CA ASN A 86 6.55 -3.59 11.25
C ASN A 86 6.53 -3.20 12.74
N PRO A 87 7.37 -3.82 13.59
CA PRO A 87 7.55 -3.39 14.97
C PRO A 87 8.12 -1.97 15.07
N GLY A 88 7.53 -1.17 15.95
CA GLY A 88 7.76 0.25 16.07
C GLY A 88 6.80 1.02 15.17
N GLY A 89 5.95 1.86 15.75
CA GLY A 89 5.05 2.75 15.04
C GLY A 89 5.80 3.82 14.23
N LEU A 90 5.10 4.81 13.72
CA LEU A 90 5.68 5.97 13.04
C LEU A 90 6.70 6.66 13.95
N TYR A 91 7.78 7.18 13.35
CA TYR A 91 8.89 7.75 14.09
C TYR A 91 8.92 9.28 13.96
N GLY A 92 9.27 9.92 15.05
CA GLY A 92 9.42 11.37 15.12
C GLY A 92 8.08 12.10 15.05
N ARG A 93 7.99 13.06 14.13
CA ARG A 93 6.80 13.92 13.96
C ARG A 93 5.84 13.43 12.88
N LEU A 94 6.08 12.24 12.32
CA LEU A 94 5.23 11.68 11.27
C LEU A 94 3.89 11.22 11.83
N SER A 95 2.83 11.56 11.11
CA SER A 95 1.49 11.00 11.28
C SER A 95 1.02 10.33 9.98
N ILE A 96 -0.03 9.53 10.05
CA ILE A 96 -0.60 8.83 8.89
C ILE A 96 -0.94 9.82 7.76
N ASP A 97 -1.52 10.97 8.09
CA ASP A 97 -1.97 11.98 7.10
C ASP A 97 -0.79 12.67 6.40
N MET A 98 0.40 12.65 7.00
CA MET A 98 1.62 13.24 6.45
C MET A 98 2.39 12.28 5.53
N LEU A 99 2.00 11.00 5.49
CA LEU A 99 2.70 10.00 4.69
C LEU A 99 2.72 10.34 3.19
N GLY A 100 3.93 10.45 2.66
CA GLY A 100 4.18 10.80 1.26
C GLY A 100 4.20 12.30 0.95
N ASN A 101 3.82 13.17 1.90
CA ASN A 101 3.80 14.62 1.74
C ASN A 101 4.85 15.34 2.59
N ALA A 102 5.32 14.70 3.65
CA ALA A 102 6.35 15.26 4.52
C ALA A 102 7.69 14.54 4.34
N GLN A 103 8.76 15.26 4.63
CA GLN A 103 10.08 14.66 4.73
C GLN A 103 10.09 13.69 5.91
N PRO A 104 10.36 12.39 5.70
CA PRO A 104 10.30 11.42 6.77
C PRO A 104 11.47 11.60 7.75
N ASP A 105 11.14 11.62 9.04
CA ASP A 105 12.13 11.34 10.07
C ASP A 105 12.51 9.85 9.96
N THR A 106 13.80 9.52 10.03
CA THR A 106 14.23 8.12 9.99
C THR A 106 14.79 7.68 11.33
N ARG A 107 14.29 6.53 11.82
CA ARG A 107 14.77 5.91 13.07
C ARG A 107 16.19 5.38 12.92
N ASN A 108 16.55 4.89 11.75
CA ASN A 108 17.81 4.22 11.45
C ASN A 108 18.59 4.92 10.32
N PRO A 109 19.14 6.12 10.54
CA PRO A 109 19.74 6.92 9.47
C PRO A 109 20.97 6.25 8.83
N VAL A 110 21.77 5.56 9.63
CA VAL A 110 22.96 4.84 9.13
C VAL A 110 22.56 3.70 8.21
N LEU A 111 21.51 2.94 8.59
CA LEU A 111 21.00 1.85 7.76
C LEU A 111 20.40 2.37 6.47
N ALA A 112 19.61 3.43 6.53
CA ALA A 112 19.04 4.07 5.35
C ALA A 112 20.12 4.52 4.37
N PHE A 113 21.16 5.20 4.87
CA PHE A 113 22.31 5.63 4.07
C PHE A 113 23.07 4.45 3.44
N ALA A 114 23.32 3.38 4.21
CA ALA A 114 24.00 2.20 3.70
C ALA A 114 23.23 1.53 2.56
N LEU A 115 21.91 1.39 2.68
CA LEU A 115 21.06 0.78 1.64
C LEU A 115 20.98 1.66 0.38
N GLU A 116 20.97 2.96 0.52
CA GLU A 116 21.05 3.90 -0.60
C GLU A 116 22.40 3.78 -1.33
N THR A 117 23.50 3.78 -0.59
CA THR A 117 24.85 3.60 -1.14
C THR A 117 25.01 2.28 -1.90
N LEU A 118 24.37 1.22 -1.42
CA LEU A 118 24.35 -0.10 -2.05
C LEU A 118 23.31 -0.22 -3.19
N HIS A 119 22.65 0.87 -3.56
CA HIS A 119 21.58 0.88 -4.57
C HIS A 119 20.47 -0.16 -4.32
N VAL A 120 20.18 -0.45 -3.06
CA VAL A 120 19.07 -1.30 -2.67
C VAL A 120 17.77 -0.52 -2.62
N THR A 121 17.84 0.76 -2.24
CA THR A 121 16.75 1.75 -2.29
C THR A 121 17.05 2.79 -3.37
N GLU A 122 16.01 3.27 -4.07
CA GLU A 122 16.22 4.20 -5.20
C GLU A 122 16.35 5.66 -4.73
N ASN A 123 15.51 6.14 -3.79
CA ASN A 123 15.54 7.50 -3.25
C ASN A 123 14.88 7.58 -1.88
N ARG A 124 15.42 8.40 -0.97
CA ARG A 124 14.94 8.54 0.42
C ARG A 124 13.48 9.00 0.60
N TYR A 125 12.88 9.62 -0.43
CA TYR A 125 11.58 10.30 -0.30
C TYR A 125 10.51 9.76 -1.24
N SER A 126 10.81 8.72 -2.01
CA SER A 126 9.91 8.21 -3.04
C SER A 126 9.05 7.00 -2.60
N GLY A 127 9.23 6.49 -1.40
CA GLY A 127 8.62 5.24 -0.94
C GLY A 127 7.10 5.23 -1.05
N ILE A 128 6.42 6.05 -0.27
CA ILE A 128 4.93 6.10 -0.28
C ILE A 128 4.37 6.57 -1.64
N PRO A 129 4.91 7.64 -2.27
CA PRO A 129 4.52 8.02 -3.63
C PRO A 129 4.68 6.90 -4.66
N THR A 130 5.76 6.12 -4.57
CA THR A 130 5.99 4.97 -5.46
C THR A 130 4.94 3.88 -5.24
N ILE A 131 4.61 3.56 -3.98
CA ILE A 131 3.56 2.60 -3.65
C ILE A 131 2.23 3.03 -4.26
N ARG A 132 1.82 4.29 -4.06
CA ARG A 132 0.57 4.83 -4.61
C ARG A 132 0.53 4.76 -6.14
N ARG A 133 1.59 5.22 -6.80
CA ARG A 133 1.71 5.18 -8.27
C ARG A 133 1.64 3.76 -8.84
N GLU A 134 2.31 2.81 -8.20
CA GLU A 134 2.26 1.41 -8.64
C GLU A 134 0.87 0.79 -8.46
N MET A 135 0.14 1.15 -7.41
CA MET A 135 -1.25 0.71 -7.23
C MET A 135 -2.17 1.33 -8.30
N GLU A 136 -2.02 2.63 -8.56
CA GLU A 136 -2.79 3.36 -9.58
C GLU A 136 -2.57 2.78 -10.98
N LYS A 137 -1.32 2.47 -11.34
CA LYS A 137 -0.95 1.86 -12.63
C LYS A 137 -1.75 0.60 -12.98
N TYR A 138 -2.10 -0.20 -11.97
CA TYR A 138 -2.89 -1.42 -12.13
C TYR A 138 -4.37 -1.21 -11.77
N ASN A 139 -4.77 0.04 -11.53
CA ASN A 139 -6.12 0.40 -11.09
C ASN A 139 -6.56 -0.39 -9.84
N LEU A 140 -5.65 -0.51 -8.88
CA LEU A 140 -5.86 -1.17 -7.61
C LEU A 140 -6.12 -0.15 -6.51
N ARG A 141 -6.85 -0.58 -5.46
CA ARG A 141 -7.11 0.25 -4.29
C ARG A 141 -5.80 0.63 -3.60
N GLU A 142 -5.69 1.89 -3.15
CA GLU A 142 -4.59 2.34 -2.32
C GLU A 142 -4.45 1.46 -1.06
N PRO A 143 -3.22 1.11 -0.64
CA PRO A 143 -3.00 0.37 0.59
C PRO A 143 -3.50 1.15 1.80
N LYS A 144 -4.01 0.45 2.80
CA LYS A 144 -4.34 1.02 4.09
C LYS A 144 -3.06 1.08 4.93
N PHE A 145 -2.83 2.23 5.55
CA PHE A 145 -1.74 2.46 6.49
C PHE A 145 -2.31 2.65 7.89
N GLU A 146 -1.77 1.94 8.87
CA GLU A 146 -2.23 1.99 10.26
C GLU A 146 -1.03 2.03 11.20
N ASP A 147 -1.13 2.86 12.24
CA ASP A 147 -0.15 2.90 13.34
C ASP A 147 -0.89 2.50 14.62
N GLU A 148 -0.77 1.23 14.98
CA GLU A 148 -1.53 0.65 16.07
C GLU A 148 -0.64 -0.17 17.01
N ARG A 149 -0.81 0.04 18.30
CA ARG A 149 -0.18 -0.76 19.38
C ARG A 149 1.32 -0.93 19.22
N GLY A 150 2.00 0.13 18.78
CA GLY A 150 3.45 0.10 18.57
C GLY A 150 3.89 -0.70 17.35
N SER A 151 3.01 -0.89 16.39
CA SER A 151 3.30 -1.50 15.09
C SER A 151 2.74 -0.65 13.96
N PHE A 152 3.54 -0.48 12.91
CA PHE A 152 3.08 0.11 11.67
C PHE A 152 2.64 -1.00 10.70
N ILE A 153 1.40 -0.91 10.21
CA ILE A 153 0.77 -1.96 9.40
C ILE A 153 0.42 -1.37 8.03
N VAL A 154 0.83 -2.08 6.98
CA VAL A 154 0.43 -1.77 5.61
C VAL A 154 -0.38 -2.93 5.06
N THR A 155 -1.62 -2.66 4.64
CA THR A 155 -2.54 -3.65 4.11
C THR A 155 -2.82 -3.39 2.63
N PHE A 156 -2.45 -4.34 1.78
CA PHE A 156 -2.83 -4.40 0.38
C PHE A 156 -4.04 -5.30 0.21
N TYR A 157 -5.04 -4.86 -0.52
CA TYR A 157 -6.21 -5.66 -0.85
C TYR A 157 -6.07 -6.28 -2.24
N LYS A 158 -6.53 -7.52 -2.41
CA LYS A 158 -6.53 -8.19 -3.72
C LYS A 158 -7.43 -7.46 -4.72
N ALA A 159 -7.04 -7.55 -5.98
CA ALA A 159 -7.81 -7.02 -7.10
C ALA A 159 -9.25 -7.57 -7.20
N ASP A 160 -9.50 -8.78 -6.69
CA ASP A 160 -10.83 -9.41 -6.72
C ASP A 160 -11.83 -8.79 -5.74
N ASN A 161 -11.34 -8.15 -4.66
CA ASN A 161 -12.17 -7.42 -3.71
C ASN A 161 -12.47 -5.99 -4.17
N ILE A 162 -11.90 -5.58 -5.28
CA ILE A 162 -12.45 -4.51 -6.08
C ILE A 162 -13.49 -5.20 -6.96
N SER A 163 -14.69 -5.40 -6.42
CA SER A 163 -15.85 -5.40 -7.28
C SER A 163 -15.63 -4.17 -8.17
N LYS A 164 -15.51 -4.36 -9.49
CA LYS A 164 -15.75 -3.32 -10.47
C LYS A 164 -17.24 -2.98 -10.35
N THR A 165 -17.63 -2.44 -9.27
CA THR A 165 -18.74 -1.55 -9.21
C THR A 165 -18.22 -0.26 -9.86
N LYS A 166 -18.30 -0.16 -11.20
CA LYS A 166 -18.95 1.07 -11.68
C LYS A 166 -20.04 1.29 -10.64
N PRO A 167 -20.09 2.48 -10.02
CA PRO A 167 -21.09 2.75 -9.00
C PRO A 167 -22.41 2.17 -9.53
N GLY A 168 -23.03 1.27 -8.78
CA GLY A 168 -24.29 0.67 -9.20
C GLY A 168 -25.25 1.82 -9.47
N LEU A 169 -26.20 1.65 -10.36
CA LEU A 169 -27.22 2.69 -10.64
C LEU A 169 -27.78 3.29 -9.34
N GLU A 170 -27.84 2.51 -8.29
CA GLU A 170 -28.33 2.89 -6.96
C GLU A 170 -27.30 3.77 -6.20
N GLU A 171 -26.02 3.44 -6.24
CA GLU A 171 -24.93 4.25 -5.63
C GLU A 171 -24.73 5.57 -6.38
N THR A 172 -24.85 5.53 -7.71
CA THR A 172 -24.81 6.70 -8.57
C THR A 172 -25.98 7.65 -8.31
N ASN A 173 -27.18 7.11 -8.18
CA ASN A 173 -28.37 7.90 -7.84
C ASN A 173 -28.26 8.49 -6.43
N ASN A 174 -27.76 7.75 -5.47
CA ASN A 174 -27.55 8.22 -4.09
C ASN A 174 -26.49 9.33 -4.05
N LEU A 175 -25.42 9.23 -4.82
CA LEU A 175 -24.40 10.28 -4.94
C LEU A 175 -24.98 11.55 -5.61
N LEU A 176 -25.78 11.41 -6.66
CA LEU A 176 -26.46 12.54 -7.30
C LEU A 176 -27.43 13.25 -6.34
N VAL A 177 -28.15 12.49 -5.51
CA VAL A 177 -29.03 13.05 -4.47
C VAL A 177 -28.20 13.79 -3.41
N PHE A 178 -27.08 13.22 -2.96
CA PHE A 178 -26.17 13.84 -2.00
C PHE A 178 -25.56 15.15 -2.54
N CYS A 179 -25.22 15.18 -3.83
CA CYS A 179 -24.64 16.35 -4.50
C CYS A 179 -25.68 17.38 -4.99
N ARG A 180 -26.98 17.25 -4.68
CA ARG A 180 -27.98 18.30 -4.97
C ARG A 180 -27.67 19.63 -4.27
N THR A 181 -26.96 19.60 -3.15
CA THR A 181 -26.35 20.76 -2.52
C THR A 181 -24.85 20.77 -2.83
N PRO A 182 -24.23 21.97 -3.04
CA PRO A 182 -22.79 22.05 -3.28
C PRO A 182 -22.00 21.34 -2.17
N ARG A 183 -21.13 20.42 -2.57
CA ARG A 183 -20.28 19.63 -1.67
C ARG A 183 -18.81 19.78 -2.04
N THR A 184 -17.97 19.76 -1.04
CA THR A 184 -16.52 19.72 -1.24
C THR A 184 -16.07 18.33 -1.65
N ARG A 185 -14.92 18.23 -2.33
CA ARG A 185 -14.32 16.95 -2.70
C ARG A 185 -14.09 16.05 -1.48
N LYS A 186 -13.79 16.63 -0.33
CA LYS A 186 -13.57 15.94 0.94
C LYS A 186 -14.87 15.33 1.46
N GLU A 187 -15.97 16.08 1.48
CA GLU A 187 -17.29 15.58 1.90
C GLU A 187 -17.79 14.44 1.00
N ILE A 188 -17.55 14.52 -0.31
CA ILE A 188 -17.88 13.44 -1.23
C ILE A 188 -17.07 12.18 -0.91
N CYS A 189 -15.77 12.32 -0.63
CA CYS A 189 -14.90 11.23 -0.27
C CYS A 189 -15.34 10.55 1.04
N GLU A 190 -15.70 11.34 2.05
CA GLU A 190 -16.23 10.88 3.35
C GLU A 190 -17.59 10.17 3.17
N TYR A 191 -18.49 10.73 2.37
CA TYR A 191 -19.79 10.11 2.06
C TYR A 191 -19.66 8.75 1.40
N LEU A 192 -18.68 8.59 0.50
CA LEU A 192 -18.39 7.32 -0.19
C LEU A 192 -17.59 6.35 0.70
N GLY A 193 -17.20 6.75 1.92
CA GLY A 193 -16.37 5.92 2.81
C GLY A 193 -14.97 5.64 2.26
N LEU A 194 -14.46 6.52 1.40
CA LEU A 194 -13.18 6.37 0.73
C LEU A 194 -12.10 7.21 1.41
N SER A 195 -10.87 6.73 1.40
CA SER A 195 -9.72 7.45 1.96
C SER A 195 -8.99 8.34 0.95
N SER A 196 -9.18 8.11 -0.36
CA SER A 196 -8.52 8.87 -1.43
C SER A 196 -9.51 9.78 -2.15
N ILE A 197 -9.32 11.10 -1.99
CA ILE A 197 -10.14 12.12 -2.67
C ILE A 197 -10.00 12.00 -4.20
N THR A 198 -8.78 11.79 -4.70
CA THR A 198 -8.53 11.66 -6.15
C THR A 198 -9.28 10.46 -6.73
N TYR A 199 -9.21 9.31 -6.05
CA TYR A 199 -9.93 8.11 -6.47
C TYR A 199 -11.46 8.33 -6.45
N ALA A 200 -11.98 8.92 -5.38
CA ALA A 200 -13.42 9.23 -5.26
C ALA A 200 -13.91 10.10 -6.42
N ILE A 201 -13.17 11.15 -6.75
CA ILE A 201 -13.55 12.08 -7.82
C ILE A 201 -13.43 11.42 -9.20
N GLN A 202 -12.32 10.75 -9.51
CA GLN A 202 -12.12 10.15 -10.83
C GLN A 202 -13.05 8.97 -11.11
N THR A 203 -13.34 8.17 -10.09
CA THR A 203 -14.13 6.93 -10.27
C THR A 203 -15.63 7.16 -10.20
N TYR A 204 -16.09 8.08 -9.34
CA TYR A 204 -17.52 8.27 -9.06
C TYR A 204 -18.08 9.59 -9.58
N VAL A 205 -17.29 10.67 -9.61
CA VAL A 205 -17.80 12.00 -10.00
C VAL A 205 -17.55 12.30 -11.47
N MET A 206 -16.31 12.09 -11.96
CA MET A 206 -15.97 12.43 -13.35
C MET A 206 -16.85 11.72 -14.39
N PRO A 207 -17.17 10.42 -14.27
CA PRO A 207 -18.08 9.76 -15.21
C PRO A 207 -19.50 10.34 -15.24
N LEU A 208 -19.92 11.02 -14.16
CA LEU A 208 -21.24 11.68 -14.07
C LEU A 208 -21.25 13.09 -14.67
N VAL A 209 -20.07 13.71 -14.77
CA VAL A 209 -19.91 15.05 -15.36
C VAL A 209 -19.72 14.96 -16.89
N GLU A 210 -19.17 13.84 -17.37
CA GLU A 210 -18.89 13.60 -18.79
C GLU A 210 -20.06 12.91 -19.52
N SER A 211 -21.12 12.49 -18.79
CA SER A 211 -22.34 11.88 -19.33
C SER A 211 -23.43 12.93 -19.54
#